data_44d3caf62aa5636b77dc9b9c0700479f
#
_entry.id   44d3caf62aa5636b77dc9b9c0700479f
#
_cell.length_a   1.000
_cell.length_b   1.000
_cell.length_c   1.000
_cell.angle_alpha   90.00
_cell.angle_beta   90.00
_cell.angle_gamma   90.00
#
_symmetry.space_group_name_H-M   'P 1'
#
loop_
_entity.id
_entity.type
_entity.pdbx_description
1 polymer ?
#
loop_
_entity_poly.entity_id
_entity_poly.type
_entity_poly.pdbx_seq_one_letter_code
_entity_poly.pdbx_strand_id
1 'polypeptide(L)'
;MSCIRKPMTYAQAGVNIDAKSHAIQALVKQLTYRRSGKVRMIDLPGQFTGLIDFGDVALTLCTDGVGTKLLIAKALNKWDTVGIDCVAMNVNDTICVGAEPISFVDYQVGR
;
A
#
# COMPACT_ATOMS: atom_id res chain seq x y z
N MET A 1 27.81 27.22 -20.86
CA MET A 1 27.30 27.25 -19.47
C MET A 1 26.39 26.04 -19.29
N SER A 2 26.89 25.02 -18.62
CA SER A 2 26.13 23.83 -18.33
C SER A 2 25.11 24.15 -17.23
N CYS A 3 23.83 24.15 -17.58
CA CYS A 3 22.74 24.29 -16.59
C CYS A 3 22.61 22.96 -15.83
N ILE A 4 23.35 22.82 -14.73
CA ILE A 4 23.20 21.68 -13.83
C ILE A 4 21.84 21.84 -13.16
N ARG A 5 20.82 21.15 -13.66
CA ARG A 5 19.52 21.05 -12.97
C ARG A 5 19.77 20.39 -11.63
N LYS A 6 19.41 21.07 -10.54
CA LYS A 6 19.42 20.45 -9.20
C LYS A 6 18.56 19.18 -9.24
N PRO A 7 19.03 18.06 -8.67
CA PRO A 7 18.23 16.85 -8.61
C PRO A 7 16.94 17.12 -7.83
N MET A 8 15.82 16.68 -8.38
CA MET A 8 14.51 16.78 -7.75
C MET A 8 14.45 15.78 -6.60
N THR A 9 14.02 16.22 -5.41
CA THR A 9 13.78 15.35 -4.27
C THR A 9 12.37 14.77 -4.32
N TYR A 10 12.14 13.66 -3.62
CA TYR A 10 10.79 13.08 -3.46
C TYR A 10 9.79 14.09 -2.87
N ALA A 11 10.20 14.87 -1.87
CA ALA A 11 9.36 15.91 -1.29
C ALA A 11 8.95 16.99 -2.31
N GLN A 12 9.86 17.40 -3.20
CA GLN A 12 9.57 18.34 -4.29
C GLN A 12 8.65 17.74 -5.36
N ALA A 13 8.68 16.42 -5.52
CA ALA A 13 7.76 15.69 -6.39
C ALA A 13 6.38 15.42 -5.76
N GLY A 14 6.11 15.95 -4.56
CA GLY A 14 4.85 15.76 -3.85
C GLY A 14 4.80 14.54 -2.92
N VAL A 15 5.90 13.82 -2.77
CA VAL A 15 6.01 12.64 -1.90
C VAL A 15 6.89 12.97 -0.70
N ASN A 16 6.28 13.52 0.35
CA ASN A 16 6.97 13.81 1.61
C ASN A 16 6.76 12.65 2.58
N ILE A 17 7.76 11.77 2.69
CA ILE A 17 7.72 10.55 3.52
C ILE A 17 7.61 10.91 5.01
N ASP A 18 8.31 11.93 5.47
CA ASP A 18 8.29 12.34 6.88
C ASP A 18 6.92 12.92 7.27
N ALA A 19 6.36 13.80 6.43
CA ALA A 19 5.03 14.35 6.65
C ALA A 19 3.96 13.25 6.64
N LYS A 20 4.07 12.26 5.74
CA LYS A 20 3.19 11.09 5.69
C LYS A 20 3.29 10.28 6.99
N SER A 21 4.50 10.01 7.45
CA SER A 21 4.74 9.25 8.69
C SER A 21 4.16 9.96 9.91
N HIS A 22 4.36 11.26 10.03
CA HIS A 22 3.78 12.08 11.11
C HIS A 22 2.23 12.08 11.06
N ALA A 23 1.65 12.21 9.88
CA ALA A 23 0.20 12.18 9.71
C ALA A 23 -0.39 10.82 10.12
N ILE A 24 0.24 9.72 9.70
CA ILE A 24 -0.17 8.36 10.09
C ILE A 24 -0.07 8.18 11.61
N GLN A 25 1.03 8.59 12.23
CA GLN A 25 1.21 8.50 13.69
C GLN A 25 0.15 9.30 14.45
N ALA A 26 -0.18 10.51 13.98
CA ALA A 26 -1.23 11.33 14.58
C ALA A 26 -2.60 10.65 14.47
N LEU A 27 -2.90 10.03 13.34
CA LEU A 27 -4.13 9.30 13.09
C LEU A 27 -4.24 8.06 13.97
N VAL A 28 -3.16 7.27 14.06
CA VAL A 28 -3.11 6.07 14.91
C VAL A 28 -3.32 6.40 16.38
N LYS A 29 -2.79 7.54 16.86
CA LYS A 29 -3.02 8.01 18.24
C LYS A 29 -4.49 8.32 18.54
N GLN A 30 -5.28 8.70 17.54
CA GLN A 30 -6.71 8.99 17.68
C GLN A 30 -7.58 7.73 17.57
N LEU A 31 -7.05 6.64 17.03
CA LEU A 31 -7.74 5.37 16.96
C LEU A 31 -7.75 4.69 18.33
N THR A 32 -8.76 5.02 19.13
CA THR A 32 -8.91 4.50 20.52
C THR A 32 -9.58 3.14 20.56
N TYR A 33 -10.35 2.78 19.52
CA TYR A 33 -11.00 1.48 19.48
C TYR A 33 -9.97 0.36 19.42
N ARG A 34 -10.09 -0.58 20.33
CA ARG A 34 -9.33 -1.83 20.32
C ARG A 34 -10.31 -2.99 20.45
N ARG A 35 -10.21 -3.94 19.52
CA ARG A 35 -11.01 -5.15 19.60
C ARG A 35 -10.55 -5.99 20.79
N SER A 36 -11.50 -6.42 21.63
CA SER A 36 -11.25 -7.37 22.70
C SER A 36 -11.60 -8.79 22.26
N GLY A 37 -10.97 -9.80 22.86
CA GLY A 37 -11.23 -11.21 22.58
C GLY A 37 -10.13 -11.90 21.78
N LYS A 38 -10.45 -13.08 21.23
CA LYS A 38 -9.47 -13.94 20.55
C LYS A 38 -8.99 -13.39 19.19
N VAL A 39 -9.85 -12.64 18.49
CA VAL A 39 -9.52 -12.03 17.20
C VAL A 39 -8.97 -10.63 17.44
N ARG A 40 -7.66 -10.45 17.37
CA ARG A 40 -6.98 -9.19 17.66
C ARG A 40 -5.86 -8.93 16.66
N MET A 41 -5.47 -7.68 16.54
CA MET A 41 -4.30 -7.34 15.72
C MET A 41 -3.02 -7.87 16.35
N ILE A 42 -2.17 -8.44 15.51
CA ILE A 42 -0.78 -8.76 15.83
C ILE A 42 0.04 -7.53 15.44
N ASP A 43 0.75 -6.96 16.40
CA ASP A 43 1.57 -5.78 16.16
C ASP A 43 2.86 -6.18 15.45
N LEU A 44 3.02 -5.68 14.22
CA LEU A 44 4.21 -5.88 13.39
C LEU A 44 4.73 -4.52 12.96
N PRO A 45 5.60 -3.91 13.76
CA PRO A 45 6.13 -2.58 13.44
C PRO A 45 6.92 -2.60 12.12
N GLY A 46 6.68 -1.59 11.29
CA GLY A 46 7.40 -1.39 10.03
C GLY A 46 6.94 -2.23 8.84
N GLN A 47 5.81 -2.95 8.97
CA GLN A 47 5.24 -3.72 7.86
C GLN A 47 4.20 -2.90 7.07
N PHE A 48 4.04 -3.24 5.79
CA PHE A 48 3.06 -2.62 4.90
C PHE A 48 1.64 -3.12 5.13
N THR A 49 1.49 -4.33 5.69
CA THR A 49 0.19 -4.92 6.03
C THR A 49 0.19 -5.41 7.47
N GLY A 50 -0.97 -5.42 8.10
CA GLY A 50 -1.16 -5.93 9.45
C GLY A 50 -1.61 -7.39 9.45
N LEU A 51 -1.32 -8.10 10.53
CA LEU A 51 -1.84 -9.44 10.79
C LEU A 51 -2.94 -9.40 11.83
N ILE A 52 -3.92 -10.27 11.66
CA ILE A 52 -5.03 -10.48 12.59
C ILE A 52 -4.94 -11.91 13.10
N ASP A 53 -4.81 -12.06 14.42
CA ASP A 53 -4.89 -13.36 15.09
C ASP A 53 -6.28 -13.96 14.88
N PHE A 54 -6.35 -15.12 14.25
CA PHE A 54 -7.61 -15.82 13.96
C PHE A 54 -7.60 -17.26 14.50
N GLY A 55 -6.93 -17.49 15.61
CA GLY A 55 -6.78 -18.78 16.26
C GLY A 55 -5.54 -19.52 15.74
N ASP A 56 -5.74 -20.62 15.01
CA ASP A 56 -4.62 -21.42 14.47
C ASP A 56 -3.94 -20.80 13.26
N VAL A 57 -4.51 -19.72 12.73
CA VAL A 57 -3.98 -18.97 11.58
C VAL A 57 -3.96 -17.48 11.86
N ALA A 58 -3.14 -16.75 11.12
CA ALA A 58 -3.19 -15.31 11.05
C ALA A 58 -3.73 -14.88 9.68
N LEU A 59 -4.64 -13.90 9.68
CA LEU A 59 -5.17 -13.31 8.45
C LEU A 59 -4.51 -11.96 8.18
N THR A 60 -4.28 -11.67 6.91
CA THR A 60 -3.89 -10.33 6.47
C THR A 60 -4.82 -9.82 5.39
N LEU A 61 -5.00 -8.51 5.34
CA LEU A 61 -5.75 -7.80 4.32
C LEU A 61 -4.88 -6.65 3.83
N CYS A 62 -4.68 -6.59 2.52
CA CYS A 62 -3.96 -5.53 1.86
C CYS A 62 -4.84 -4.87 0.80
N THR A 63 -4.70 -3.56 0.65
CA THR A 63 -5.34 -2.81 -0.43
C THR A 63 -4.33 -1.81 -0.98
N ASP A 64 -4.09 -1.87 -2.27
CA ASP A 64 -3.25 -0.89 -2.95
C ASP A 64 -3.75 -0.67 -4.38
N GLY A 65 -3.39 0.48 -4.95
CA GLY A 65 -3.72 0.85 -6.32
C GLY A 65 -2.51 0.77 -7.24
N VAL A 66 -2.78 0.71 -8.56
CA VAL A 66 -1.71 0.70 -9.58
C VAL A 66 -0.87 1.99 -9.55
N GLY A 67 -1.46 3.09 -9.07
CA GLY A 67 -0.77 4.36 -8.91
C GLY A 67 -0.47 5.08 -10.22
N THR A 68 0.64 5.84 -10.23
CA THR A 68 1.01 6.72 -11.35
C THR A 68 1.33 5.99 -12.65
N LYS A 69 1.55 4.68 -12.64
CA LYS A 69 1.72 3.86 -13.86
C LYS A 69 0.52 3.98 -14.81
N LEU A 70 -0.68 4.23 -14.28
CA LEU A 70 -1.88 4.50 -15.09
C LEU A 70 -1.74 5.71 -16.01
N LEU A 71 -0.99 6.73 -15.62
CA LEU A 71 -0.72 7.89 -16.47
C LEU A 71 0.12 7.51 -17.69
N ILE A 72 1.07 6.60 -17.51
CA ILE A 72 1.91 6.08 -18.58
C ILE A 72 1.08 5.18 -19.51
N ALA A 73 0.29 4.27 -18.93
CA ALA A 73 -0.62 3.40 -19.68
C ALA A 73 -1.57 4.22 -20.56
N LYS A 74 -2.14 5.28 -20.01
CA LYS A 74 -3.00 6.23 -20.72
C LYS A 74 -2.25 6.95 -21.85
N ALA A 75 -1.05 7.45 -21.58
CA ALA A 75 -0.24 8.18 -22.58
C ALA A 75 0.15 7.28 -23.77
N LEU A 76 0.41 6.00 -23.50
CA LEU A 76 0.78 5.01 -24.51
C LEU A 76 -0.43 4.28 -25.11
N ASN A 77 -1.63 4.54 -24.59
CA ASN A 77 -2.85 3.76 -24.88
C ASN A 77 -2.63 2.25 -24.77
N LYS A 78 -1.89 1.82 -23.73
CA LYS A 78 -1.51 0.44 -23.47
C LYS A 78 -2.00 0.00 -22.08
N TRP A 79 -2.97 -0.90 -22.04
CA TRP A 79 -3.69 -1.29 -20.84
C TRP A 79 -3.53 -2.77 -20.45
N ASP A 80 -2.96 -3.57 -21.33
CA ASP A 80 -2.86 -5.03 -21.26
C ASP A 80 -2.06 -5.55 -20.05
N THR A 81 -1.21 -4.70 -19.44
CA THR A 81 -0.39 -5.07 -18.28
C THR A 81 -0.90 -4.48 -16.96
N VAL A 82 -1.89 -3.60 -16.99
CA VAL A 82 -2.36 -2.89 -15.80
C VAL A 82 -2.95 -3.84 -14.74
N GLY A 83 -3.64 -4.90 -15.17
CA GLY A 83 -4.17 -5.92 -14.27
C GLY A 83 -3.06 -6.70 -13.54
N ILE A 84 -1.94 -6.96 -14.20
CA ILE A 84 -0.78 -7.61 -13.59
C ILE A 84 -0.21 -6.71 -12.48
N ASP A 85 -0.04 -5.43 -12.75
CA ASP A 85 0.42 -4.45 -11.76
C ASP A 85 -0.55 -4.37 -10.57
N CYS A 86 -1.85 -4.38 -10.83
CA CYS A 86 -2.87 -4.30 -9.78
C CYS A 86 -2.78 -5.48 -8.81
N VAL A 87 -2.65 -6.69 -9.33
CA VAL A 87 -2.45 -7.89 -8.51
C VAL A 87 -1.12 -7.84 -7.77
N ALA A 88 -0.04 -7.49 -8.48
CA ALA A 88 1.30 -7.46 -7.91
C ALA A 88 1.44 -6.48 -6.73
N MET A 89 0.84 -5.30 -6.81
CA MET A 89 0.88 -4.31 -5.72
C MET A 89 0.32 -4.88 -4.41
N ASN A 90 -0.78 -5.62 -4.49
CA ASN A 90 -1.42 -6.20 -3.31
C ASN A 90 -0.73 -7.50 -2.84
N VAL A 91 -0.35 -8.36 -3.78
CA VAL A 91 0.31 -9.63 -3.45
C VAL A 91 1.68 -9.40 -2.81
N ASN A 92 2.45 -8.45 -3.30
CA ASN A 92 3.78 -8.16 -2.76
C ASN A 92 3.72 -7.74 -1.29
N ASP A 93 2.75 -6.91 -0.90
CA ASP A 93 2.59 -6.51 0.49
C ASP A 93 2.17 -7.70 1.38
N THR A 94 1.35 -8.60 0.85
CA THR A 94 0.90 -9.82 1.55
C THR A 94 2.06 -10.78 1.79
N ILE A 95 2.89 -11.04 0.78
CA ILE A 95 4.01 -11.98 0.93
C ILE A 95 5.14 -11.42 1.80
N CYS A 96 5.24 -10.10 1.98
CA CYS A 96 6.22 -9.47 2.87
C CYS A 96 6.06 -9.91 4.34
N VAL A 97 4.87 -10.35 4.74
CA VAL A 97 4.60 -10.89 6.08
C VAL A 97 4.54 -12.42 6.09
N GLY A 98 4.97 -13.08 5.01
CA GLY A 98 4.98 -14.53 4.86
C GLY A 98 3.60 -15.15 4.68
N ALA A 99 2.59 -14.35 4.34
CA ALA A 99 1.23 -14.84 4.12
C ALA A 99 1.03 -15.33 2.68
N GLU A 100 0.22 -16.37 2.51
CA GLU A 100 -0.21 -16.88 1.21
C GLU A 100 -1.46 -16.12 0.75
N PRO A 101 -1.45 -15.50 -0.46
CA PRO A 101 -2.64 -14.86 -1.02
C PRO A 101 -3.71 -15.90 -1.35
N ILE A 102 -4.89 -15.78 -0.75
CA ILE A 102 -6.00 -16.71 -0.93
C ILE A 102 -7.17 -16.13 -1.71
N SER A 103 -7.26 -14.81 -1.80
CA SER A 103 -8.33 -14.11 -2.50
C SER A 103 -7.88 -12.72 -2.93
N PHE A 104 -8.44 -12.23 -4.02
CA PHE A 104 -8.21 -10.90 -4.55
C PHE A 104 -9.56 -10.24 -4.87
N VAL A 105 -9.69 -8.98 -4.51
CA VAL A 105 -10.86 -8.16 -4.83
C VAL A 105 -10.36 -6.88 -5.48
N ASP A 106 -10.91 -6.53 -6.64
CA ASP A 106 -10.56 -5.30 -7.35
C ASP A 106 -11.75 -4.34 -7.44
N TYR A 107 -11.41 -3.07 -7.57
CA TYR A 107 -12.36 -2.01 -7.85
C TYR A 107 -11.87 -1.20 -9.04
N GLN A 108 -12.69 -1.15 -10.11
CA GLN A 108 -12.35 -0.46 -11.33
C GLN A 108 -13.26 0.75 -11.53
N VAL A 109 -12.66 1.90 -11.79
CA VAL A 109 -13.37 3.10 -12.19
C VAL A 109 -13.00 3.42 -13.63
N GLY A 110 -13.99 3.36 -14.51
CA GLY A 110 -13.86 3.71 -15.93
C GLY A 110 -14.92 4.72 -16.37
N ARG A 111 -14.62 5.45 -17.42
CA ARG A 111 -15.59 6.25 -18.19
C ARG A 111 -15.76 5.60 -19.55
#